data_162500364a080f370eca60543fa9b68c
#
_entry.id   162500364a080f370eca60543fa9b68c
#
_cell.length_a   1.000
_cell.length_b   1.000
_cell.length_c   1.000
_cell.angle_alpha   90.00
_cell.angle_beta   90.00
_cell.angle_gamma   90.00
#
_symmetry.space_group_name_H-M   'P 1'
#
loop_
_entity.id
_entity.type
_entity.pdbx_description
1 polymer ?
#
loop_
_entity_poly.entity_id
_entity_poly.type
_entity_poly.pdbx_seq_one_letter_code
_entity_poly.pdbx_strand_id
1 'polypeptide(L)'
;NYILINTNFGIYNGYSNYEESQKINNNLKELYNEDKKKEWLEIEKLQGKVLFEFLKMIKVLSKSFPQKKIIIRPHPVEKMEIYKKEFKEFNNIEIIREGSAREWIVNSEAVIHYDCSTGIEALIARKNVISFCPFYDEKIVAKLPIEISTKFNHIEDLVNFIKNDYKNQNEDSDKIIQENLLK
;
A
#
# COMPACT_ATOMS: atom_id res chain seq x y z
N ASN A 1 -0.49 -17.47 9.31
CA ASN A 1 -0.03 -16.90 8.03
C ASN A 1 -1.17 -16.11 7.36
N TYR A 2 -0.89 -14.93 6.84
CA TYR A 2 -1.85 -14.04 6.20
C TYR A 2 -1.18 -13.19 5.10
N ILE A 3 -1.97 -12.67 4.18
CA ILE A 3 -1.53 -11.62 3.25
C ILE A 3 -1.75 -10.27 3.96
N LEU A 4 -0.70 -9.48 4.07
CA LEU A 4 -0.75 -8.13 4.63
C LEU A 4 -0.92 -7.11 3.51
N ILE A 5 -1.88 -6.21 3.64
CA ILE A 5 -2.11 -5.11 2.70
C ILE A 5 -1.91 -3.80 3.45
N ASN A 6 -0.79 -3.14 3.18
CA ASN A 6 -0.48 -1.82 3.73
C ASN A 6 -0.93 -0.74 2.76
N THR A 7 -1.76 0.19 3.22
CA THR A 7 -2.22 1.31 2.42
C THR A 7 -1.55 2.61 2.83
N ASN A 8 -1.53 3.60 1.93
CA ASN A 8 -0.96 4.92 2.15
C ASN A 8 -1.72 5.96 1.30
N PHE A 9 -3.02 6.07 1.51
CA PHE A 9 -3.92 6.97 0.77
C PHE A 9 -4.37 8.17 1.62
N GLY A 10 -3.47 8.63 2.52
CA GLY A 10 -3.79 9.66 3.50
C GLY A 10 -4.16 11.03 2.93
N ILE A 11 -3.75 11.34 1.71
CA ILE A 11 -4.14 12.59 1.04
C ILE A 11 -5.60 12.51 0.58
N TYR A 12 -6.04 11.37 0.05
CA TYR A 12 -7.44 11.18 -0.39
C TYR A 12 -8.37 10.75 0.75
N ASN A 13 -7.94 9.79 1.56
CA ASN A 13 -8.73 9.18 2.63
C ASN A 13 -8.30 9.65 4.03
N GLY A 14 -7.69 10.82 4.16
CA GLY A 14 -7.21 11.35 5.43
C GLY A 14 -8.28 12.06 6.23
N TYR A 15 -7.94 12.38 7.50
CA TYR A 15 -8.78 13.17 8.38
C TYR A 15 -8.74 14.67 8.08
N SER A 16 -7.70 15.14 7.37
CA SER A 16 -7.49 16.54 7.06
C SER A 16 -7.54 16.77 5.56
N ASN A 17 -8.23 17.81 5.12
CA ASN A 17 -8.14 18.34 3.77
C ASN A 17 -6.85 19.18 3.61
N TYR A 18 -6.59 19.70 2.39
CA TYR A 18 -5.43 20.52 2.11
C TYR A 18 -5.31 21.72 3.08
N GLU A 19 -6.38 22.47 3.29
CA GLU A 19 -6.40 23.69 4.10
C GLU A 19 -6.17 23.38 5.60
N GLU A 20 -6.74 22.30 6.09
CA GLU A 20 -6.52 21.82 7.48
C GLU A 20 -5.09 21.31 7.68
N SER A 21 -4.55 20.56 6.71
CA SER A 21 -3.16 20.09 6.74
C SER A 21 -2.17 21.24 6.80
N GLN A 22 -2.48 22.35 6.11
CA GLN A 22 -1.65 23.54 6.13
C GLN A 22 -1.75 24.32 7.45
N LYS A 23 -2.90 24.34 8.11
CA LYS A 23 -3.05 24.98 9.44
C LYS A 23 -2.22 24.28 10.52
N ILE A 24 -2.11 22.95 10.44
CA ILE A 24 -1.29 22.15 11.36
C ILE A 24 0.20 22.47 11.18
N ASN A 25 0.63 22.77 9.95
CA ASN A 25 2.00 23.12 9.60
C ASN A 25 2.30 24.64 9.68
N ASN A 26 1.63 25.37 10.56
CA ASN A 26 1.66 26.85 10.69
C ASN A 26 3.04 27.51 10.79
N ASN A 27 4.13 26.77 10.94
CA ASN A 27 5.51 27.27 10.88
C ASN A 27 6.04 27.42 9.44
N LEU A 28 5.25 27.08 8.40
CA LEU A 28 5.67 27.06 7.00
C LEU A 28 4.80 27.96 6.12
N LYS A 29 4.49 29.17 6.58
CA LYS A 29 3.73 30.18 5.81
C LYS A 29 4.30 30.47 4.42
N GLU A 30 5.59 30.20 4.18
CA GLU A 30 6.26 30.39 2.90
C GLU A 30 5.96 29.30 1.84
N LEU A 31 5.28 28.22 2.23
CA LEU A 31 4.99 27.08 1.34
C LEU A 31 3.60 27.10 0.71
N TYR A 32 2.83 28.16 0.96
CA TYR A 32 1.49 28.32 0.40
C TYR A 32 1.59 29.00 -0.96
N ASN A 33 1.53 28.21 -2.04
CA ASN A 33 1.32 28.74 -3.37
C ASN A 33 0.33 27.86 -4.14
N GLU A 34 -0.27 28.44 -5.18
CA GLU A 34 -1.26 27.77 -6.03
C GLU A 34 -0.69 26.53 -6.72
N ASP A 35 0.60 26.48 -7.01
CA ASP A 35 1.26 25.33 -7.62
C ASP A 35 1.26 24.12 -6.69
N LYS A 36 1.55 24.31 -5.40
CA LYS A 36 1.49 23.23 -4.40
C LYS A 36 0.07 22.73 -4.14
N LYS A 37 -0.90 23.64 -4.18
CA LYS A 37 -2.32 23.24 -4.10
C LYS A 37 -2.72 22.39 -5.29
N LYS A 38 -2.26 22.76 -6.48
CA LYS A 38 -2.50 21.97 -7.70
C LYS A 38 -1.85 20.60 -7.62
N GLU A 39 -0.58 20.54 -7.20
CA GLU A 39 0.12 19.28 -6.97
C GLU A 39 -0.61 18.39 -5.96
N TRP A 40 -1.06 18.92 -4.84
CA TRP A 40 -1.87 18.19 -3.85
C TRP A 40 -3.12 17.60 -4.47
N LEU A 41 -3.86 18.37 -5.26
CA LEU A 41 -5.07 17.90 -5.93
C LEU A 41 -4.80 16.81 -6.96
N GLU A 42 -3.65 16.86 -7.64
CA GLU A 42 -3.22 15.79 -8.56
C GLU A 42 -2.92 14.50 -7.80
N ILE A 43 -2.22 14.59 -6.67
CA ILE A 43 -1.95 13.45 -5.78
C ILE A 43 -3.26 12.88 -5.21
N GLU A 44 -4.14 13.73 -4.70
CA GLU A 44 -5.45 13.33 -4.16
C GLU A 44 -6.25 12.56 -5.21
N LYS A 45 -6.33 13.07 -6.44
CA LYS A 45 -7.02 12.42 -7.54
C LYS A 45 -6.41 11.06 -7.91
N LEU A 46 -5.08 10.96 -7.94
CA LEU A 46 -4.38 9.71 -8.20
C LEU A 46 -4.63 8.70 -7.08
N GLN A 47 -4.44 9.10 -5.83
CA GLN A 47 -4.67 8.24 -4.66
C GLN A 47 -6.11 7.73 -4.60
N GLY A 48 -7.10 8.57 -4.94
CA GLY A 48 -8.51 8.15 -5.01
C GLY A 48 -8.74 7.05 -6.04
N LYS A 49 -8.16 7.17 -7.24
CA LYS A 49 -8.25 6.13 -8.28
C LYS A 49 -7.58 4.83 -7.85
N VAL A 50 -6.37 4.93 -7.28
CA VAL A 50 -5.61 3.76 -6.82
C VAL A 50 -6.34 3.06 -5.66
N LEU A 51 -6.84 3.81 -4.68
CA LEU A 51 -7.62 3.25 -3.58
C LEU A 51 -8.84 2.45 -4.10
N PHE A 52 -9.55 2.98 -5.09
CA PHE A 52 -10.70 2.28 -5.69
C PHE A 52 -10.30 0.93 -6.29
N GLU A 53 -9.17 0.87 -7.00
CA GLU A 53 -8.64 -0.39 -7.53
C GLU A 53 -8.12 -1.32 -6.40
N PHE A 54 -7.55 -0.78 -5.33
CA PHE A 54 -7.20 -1.56 -4.14
C PHE A 54 -8.42 -2.22 -3.50
N LEU A 55 -9.52 -1.50 -3.34
CA LEU A 55 -10.76 -2.06 -2.79
C LEU A 55 -11.30 -3.20 -3.66
N LYS A 56 -11.22 -3.07 -5.00
CA LYS A 56 -11.58 -4.15 -5.94
C LYS A 56 -10.63 -5.34 -5.82
N MET A 57 -9.33 -5.08 -5.84
CA MET A 57 -8.28 -6.10 -5.71
C MET A 57 -8.47 -6.92 -4.43
N ILE A 58 -8.70 -6.27 -3.30
CA ILE A 58 -8.92 -6.95 -2.01
C ILE A 58 -10.15 -7.85 -2.05
N LYS A 59 -11.26 -7.40 -2.66
CA LYS A 59 -12.47 -8.22 -2.84
C LYS A 59 -12.21 -9.46 -3.69
N VAL A 60 -11.45 -9.30 -4.77
CA VAL A 60 -11.09 -10.41 -5.66
C VAL A 60 -10.16 -11.39 -4.95
N LEU A 61 -9.14 -10.90 -4.23
CA LEU A 61 -8.25 -11.74 -3.43
C LEU A 61 -9.01 -12.55 -2.37
N SER A 62 -9.90 -11.91 -1.63
CA SER A 62 -10.71 -12.57 -0.60
C SER A 62 -11.54 -13.73 -1.17
N LYS A 63 -12.18 -13.50 -2.33
CA LYS A 63 -12.98 -14.53 -3.02
C LYS A 63 -12.12 -15.63 -3.64
N SER A 64 -10.95 -15.27 -4.19
CA SER A 64 -10.03 -16.24 -4.82
C SER A 64 -9.30 -17.12 -3.81
N PHE A 65 -9.14 -16.62 -2.58
CA PHE A 65 -8.42 -17.32 -1.49
C PHE A 65 -9.23 -17.34 -0.19
N PRO A 66 -10.41 -17.99 -0.17
CA PRO A 66 -11.31 -17.93 0.99
C PRO A 66 -10.71 -18.52 2.27
N GLN A 67 -9.68 -19.38 2.13
CA GLN A 67 -8.97 -19.99 3.27
C GLN A 67 -7.78 -19.14 3.76
N LYS A 68 -7.41 -18.08 3.03
CA LYS A 68 -6.34 -17.19 3.45
C LYS A 68 -6.90 -15.98 4.20
N LYS A 69 -6.32 -15.71 5.34
CA LYS A 69 -6.59 -14.45 6.06
C LYS A 69 -5.94 -13.28 5.32
N ILE A 70 -6.67 -12.21 5.15
CA ILE A 70 -6.21 -10.94 4.59
C ILE A 70 -6.29 -9.89 5.68
N ILE A 71 -5.17 -9.26 5.98
CA ILE A 71 -5.08 -8.15 6.94
C ILE A 71 -4.89 -6.85 6.17
N ILE A 72 -5.82 -5.93 6.33
CA ILE A 72 -5.70 -4.57 5.83
C ILE A 72 -5.19 -3.71 6.97
N ARG A 73 -4.08 -3.02 6.73
CA ARG A 73 -3.47 -2.10 7.68
C ARG A 73 -3.40 -0.70 7.08
N PRO A 74 -4.43 0.14 7.29
CA PRO A 74 -4.43 1.52 6.83
C PRO A 74 -3.35 2.34 7.54
N HIS A 75 -2.72 3.27 6.81
CA HIS A 75 -1.80 4.24 7.39
C HIS A 75 -2.48 5.01 8.53
N PRO A 76 -1.76 5.39 9.62
CA PRO A 76 -2.36 6.08 10.77
C PRO A 76 -3.18 7.33 10.43
N VAL A 77 -2.85 8.04 9.36
CA VAL A 77 -3.60 9.24 8.90
C VAL A 77 -4.85 8.93 8.10
N GLU A 78 -5.08 7.65 7.70
CA GLU A 78 -6.27 7.28 6.91
C GLU A 78 -7.48 7.04 7.78
N LYS A 79 -8.67 7.32 7.25
CA LYS A 79 -9.96 6.93 7.83
C LYS A 79 -10.18 5.44 7.65
N MET A 80 -10.54 4.73 8.73
CA MET A 80 -10.82 3.29 8.69
C MET A 80 -12.23 2.98 8.18
N GLU A 81 -13.12 3.94 8.19
CA GLU A 81 -14.55 3.79 7.90
C GLU A 81 -14.79 3.22 6.50
N ILE A 82 -14.02 3.67 5.50
CA ILE A 82 -14.15 3.17 4.13
C ILE A 82 -13.87 1.67 4.06
N TYR A 83 -12.81 1.21 4.71
CA TYR A 83 -12.45 -0.21 4.73
C TYR A 83 -13.47 -1.04 5.52
N LYS A 84 -13.89 -0.57 6.70
CA LYS A 84 -14.90 -1.25 7.52
C LYS A 84 -16.22 -1.39 6.79
N LYS A 85 -16.65 -0.36 6.06
CA LYS A 85 -17.88 -0.38 5.26
C LYS A 85 -17.79 -1.35 4.09
N GLU A 86 -16.67 -1.30 3.34
CA GLU A 86 -16.48 -2.09 2.12
C GLU A 86 -16.33 -3.59 2.38
N PHE A 87 -15.78 -3.96 3.55
CA PHE A 87 -15.41 -5.36 3.83
C PHE A 87 -16.20 -6.00 4.98
N LYS A 88 -17.28 -5.37 5.46
CA LYS A 88 -18.10 -5.88 6.57
C LYS A 88 -18.67 -7.29 6.36
N GLU A 89 -18.89 -7.70 5.11
CA GLU A 89 -19.45 -8.99 4.74
C GLU A 89 -18.39 -10.07 4.43
N PHE A 90 -17.09 -9.74 4.56
CA PHE A 90 -16.00 -10.65 4.23
C PHE A 90 -15.39 -11.27 5.49
N ASN A 91 -15.59 -12.59 5.67
CA ASN A 91 -15.18 -13.31 6.88
C ASN A 91 -13.67 -13.53 7.01
N ASN A 92 -12.93 -13.45 5.90
CA ASN A 92 -11.47 -13.66 5.88
C ASN A 92 -10.68 -12.34 5.77
N ILE A 93 -11.35 -11.18 5.91
CA ILE A 93 -10.71 -9.87 5.93
C ILE A 93 -10.79 -9.27 7.33
N GLU A 94 -9.66 -8.78 7.81
CA GLU A 94 -9.56 -8.06 9.08
C GLU A 94 -8.85 -6.72 8.87
N ILE A 95 -9.38 -5.66 9.50
CA ILE A 95 -8.82 -4.30 9.40
C ILE A 95 -8.22 -3.95 10.73
N ILE A 96 -6.90 -3.77 10.76
CA ILE A 96 -6.11 -3.60 11.99
C ILE A 96 -5.21 -2.37 11.86
N ARG A 97 -5.10 -1.61 12.94
CA ARG A 97 -4.15 -0.48 13.04
C ARG A 97 -3.20 -0.63 14.24
N GLU A 98 -3.56 -1.47 15.20
CA GLU A 98 -2.81 -1.68 16.42
C GLU A 98 -1.43 -2.31 16.14
N GLY A 99 -0.48 -2.05 17.05
CA GLY A 99 0.88 -2.55 16.97
C GLY A 99 1.74 -1.86 15.90
N SER A 100 3.00 -2.24 15.82
CA SER A 100 3.93 -1.72 14.81
C SER A 100 3.71 -2.41 13.46
N ALA A 101 3.96 -1.68 12.35
CA ALA A 101 3.90 -2.28 11.01
C ALA A 101 4.86 -3.47 10.88
N ARG A 102 6.04 -3.38 11.52
CA ARG A 102 7.07 -4.42 11.50
C ARG A 102 6.59 -5.76 12.04
N GLU A 103 5.84 -5.77 13.15
CA GLU A 103 5.29 -7.01 13.72
C GLU A 103 4.36 -7.71 12.74
N TRP A 104 3.52 -6.94 12.06
CA TRP A 104 2.61 -7.48 11.05
C TRP A 104 3.35 -7.94 9.79
N ILE A 105 4.38 -7.23 9.36
CA ILE A 105 5.22 -7.60 8.22
C ILE A 105 5.92 -8.94 8.49
N VAL A 106 6.61 -9.06 9.63
CA VAL A 106 7.41 -10.27 9.96
C VAL A 106 6.55 -11.53 10.01
N ASN A 107 5.29 -11.43 10.43
CA ASN A 107 4.38 -12.57 10.53
C ASN A 107 3.53 -12.81 9.28
N SER A 108 3.65 -11.97 8.24
CA SER A 108 2.93 -12.14 6.98
C SER A 108 3.59 -13.16 6.05
N GLU A 109 2.82 -13.70 5.12
CA GLU A 109 3.35 -14.47 3.97
C GLU A 109 3.82 -13.55 2.87
N ALA A 110 3.07 -12.47 2.63
CA ALA A 110 3.39 -11.42 1.67
C ALA A 110 2.88 -10.09 2.14
N VAL A 111 3.47 -9.05 1.59
CA VAL A 111 3.04 -7.67 1.77
C VAL A 111 2.66 -7.09 0.41
N ILE A 112 1.42 -6.61 0.31
CA ILE A 112 0.93 -5.89 -0.86
C ILE A 112 0.82 -4.41 -0.48
N HIS A 113 1.39 -3.55 -1.31
CA HIS A 113 1.34 -2.10 -1.15
C HIS A 113 1.22 -1.40 -2.51
N TYR A 114 1.05 -0.08 -2.53
CA TYR A 114 1.16 0.73 -3.74
C TYR A 114 2.62 1.22 -3.89
N ASP A 115 2.98 2.23 -3.12
CA ASP A 115 4.31 2.88 -3.12
C ASP A 115 4.83 3.15 -1.69
N CYS A 116 4.35 2.38 -0.71
CA CYS A 116 4.62 2.60 0.70
C CYS A 116 6.03 2.13 1.09
N SER A 117 6.71 2.88 1.96
CA SER A 117 8.00 2.50 2.55
C SER A 117 8.00 1.15 3.28
N THR A 118 6.83 0.68 3.72
CA THR A 118 6.68 -0.66 4.31
C THR A 118 7.02 -1.79 3.33
N GLY A 119 7.05 -1.53 2.02
CA GLY A 119 7.61 -2.45 1.03
C GLY A 119 9.10 -2.69 1.24
N ILE A 120 9.87 -1.64 1.59
CA ILE A 120 11.31 -1.76 1.90
C ILE A 120 11.50 -2.59 3.18
N GLU A 121 10.71 -2.31 4.22
CA GLU A 121 10.74 -3.09 5.46
C GLU A 121 10.41 -4.56 5.23
N ALA A 122 9.45 -4.84 4.34
CA ALA A 122 9.06 -6.19 3.98
C ALA A 122 10.18 -6.92 3.21
N LEU A 123 10.87 -6.25 2.29
CA LEU A 123 12.03 -6.81 1.60
C LEU A 123 13.15 -7.15 2.58
N ILE A 124 13.50 -6.24 3.50
CA ILE A 124 14.50 -6.47 4.54
C ILE A 124 14.10 -7.65 5.44
N ALA A 125 12.82 -7.82 5.71
CA ALA A 125 12.27 -8.96 6.45
C ALA A 125 12.17 -10.25 5.60
N ARG A 126 12.67 -10.25 4.37
CA ARG A 126 12.63 -11.39 3.41
C ARG A 126 11.22 -11.90 3.17
N LYS A 127 10.28 -10.99 3.02
CA LYS A 127 8.89 -11.31 2.65
C LYS A 127 8.68 -11.15 1.15
N ASN A 128 7.69 -11.84 0.61
CA ASN A 128 7.23 -11.56 -0.75
C ASN A 128 6.64 -10.16 -0.79
N VAL A 129 7.27 -9.26 -1.54
CA VAL A 129 6.85 -7.87 -1.65
C VAL A 129 6.20 -7.64 -3.00
N ILE A 130 4.96 -7.18 -2.97
CA ILE A 130 4.14 -6.97 -4.15
C ILE A 130 3.69 -5.51 -4.20
N SER A 131 4.00 -4.81 -5.27
CA SER A 131 3.41 -3.51 -5.58
C SER A 131 2.24 -3.70 -6.54
N PHE A 132 1.03 -3.42 -6.08
CA PHE A 132 -0.12 -3.28 -6.97
C PHE A 132 -0.21 -1.82 -7.42
N CYS A 133 0.16 -1.57 -8.68
CA CYS A 133 0.33 -0.24 -9.24
C CYS A 133 -0.53 -0.06 -10.51
N PRO A 134 -1.88 0.01 -10.37
CA PRO A 134 -2.80 0.13 -11.50
C PRO A 134 -2.66 1.44 -12.26
N PHE A 135 -2.18 2.49 -11.58
CA PHE A 135 -1.86 3.79 -12.16
C PHE A 135 -0.49 4.22 -11.67
N TYR A 136 0.33 4.76 -12.57
CA TYR A 136 1.68 5.19 -12.28
C TYR A 136 1.89 6.62 -12.79
N ASP A 137 2.36 7.50 -11.91
CA ASP A 137 2.86 8.83 -12.26
C ASP A 137 4.19 9.03 -11.55
N GLU A 138 5.27 9.08 -12.32
CA GLU A 138 6.63 9.15 -11.78
C GLU A 138 6.94 10.42 -10.96
N LYS A 139 6.12 11.45 -11.10
CA LYS A 139 6.27 12.70 -10.34
C LYS A 139 5.64 12.60 -8.95
N ILE A 140 4.73 11.64 -8.76
CA ILE A 140 3.89 11.54 -7.57
C ILE A 140 4.31 10.35 -6.71
N VAL A 141 4.62 9.19 -7.34
CA VAL A 141 4.86 7.95 -6.62
C VAL A 141 6.28 7.86 -6.03
N ALA A 142 6.41 7.19 -4.90
CA ALA A 142 7.69 6.78 -4.37
C ALA A 142 8.25 5.62 -5.20
N LYS A 143 9.29 5.88 -6.02
CA LYS A 143 9.82 4.90 -6.99
C LYS A 143 10.42 3.66 -6.33
N LEU A 144 11.31 3.85 -5.33
CA LEU A 144 12.07 2.77 -4.73
C LEU A 144 11.20 1.62 -4.20
N PRO A 145 10.13 1.84 -3.41
CA PRO A 145 9.26 0.75 -2.97
C PRO A 145 8.65 -0.05 -4.12
N ILE A 146 8.35 0.61 -5.26
CA ILE A 146 7.80 -0.06 -6.46
C ILE A 146 8.87 -0.87 -7.18
N GLU A 147 10.07 -0.31 -7.35
CA GLU A 147 11.17 -0.92 -8.09
C GLU A 147 11.72 -2.19 -7.44
N ILE A 148 11.71 -2.25 -6.11
CA ILE A 148 12.15 -3.42 -5.33
C ILE A 148 11.07 -4.50 -5.16
N SER A 149 9.87 -4.28 -5.68
CA SER A 149 8.72 -5.16 -5.53
C SER A 149 8.38 -5.88 -6.83
N THR A 150 7.74 -7.05 -6.72
CA THR A 150 7.06 -7.63 -7.88
C THR A 150 5.86 -6.78 -8.21
N LYS A 151 5.88 -6.13 -9.37
CA LYS A 151 4.89 -5.14 -9.78
C LYS A 151 3.77 -5.75 -10.61
N PHE A 152 2.53 -5.41 -10.26
CA PHE A 152 1.32 -5.76 -11.01
C PHE A 152 0.45 -4.53 -11.27
N ASN A 153 -0.06 -4.41 -12.49
CA ASN A 153 -0.98 -3.35 -12.90
C ASN A 153 -2.42 -3.87 -13.01
N HIS A 154 -2.58 -5.19 -13.16
CA HIS A 154 -3.88 -5.85 -13.31
C HIS A 154 -4.12 -6.85 -12.17
N ILE A 155 -5.37 -6.92 -11.71
CA ILE A 155 -5.77 -7.78 -10.59
C ILE A 155 -5.61 -9.25 -10.94
N GLU A 156 -5.93 -9.64 -12.18
CA GLU A 156 -5.85 -11.03 -12.63
C GLU A 156 -4.42 -11.57 -12.60
N ASP A 157 -3.46 -10.76 -13.03
CA ASP A 157 -2.04 -11.14 -13.03
C ASP A 157 -1.54 -11.34 -11.59
N LEU A 158 -1.90 -10.44 -10.69
CA LEU A 158 -1.58 -10.54 -9.27
C LEU A 158 -2.19 -11.79 -8.64
N VAL A 159 -3.46 -12.09 -8.93
CA VAL A 159 -4.13 -13.31 -8.43
C VAL A 159 -3.47 -14.58 -8.97
N ASN A 160 -3.13 -14.61 -10.26
CA ASN A 160 -2.45 -15.75 -10.88
C ASN A 160 -1.07 -15.97 -10.28
N PHE A 161 -0.32 -14.90 -10.03
CA PHE A 161 0.97 -14.97 -9.34
C PHE A 161 0.84 -15.56 -7.94
N ILE A 162 -0.11 -15.09 -7.13
CA ILE A 162 -0.33 -15.62 -5.78
C ILE A 162 -0.75 -17.11 -5.81
N LYS A 163 -1.43 -17.57 -6.87
CA LYS A 163 -1.81 -18.98 -7.04
C LYS A 163 -0.62 -19.89 -7.34
N ASN A 164 0.28 -19.45 -8.22
CA ASN A 164 1.24 -20.31 -8.88
C ASN A 164 2.69 -20.13 -8.40
N ASP A 165 3.14 -18.90 -8.18
CA ASP A 165 4.56 -18.57 -8.06
C ASP A 165 5.00 -18.01 -6.71
N TYR A 166 4.07 -17.80 -5.84
CA TYR A 166 4.24 -17.09 -4.59
C TYR A 166 5.34 -17.62 -3.64
N LYS A 167 5.70 -18.91 -3.73
CA LYS A 167 6.63 -19.55 -2.80
C LYS A 167 8.11 -19.38 -3.14
N ASN A 168 8.44 -18.95 -4.36
CA ASN A 168 9.81 -19.01 -4.89
C ASN A 168 10.60 -17.69 -4.79
N GLN A 169 10.04 -16.60 -4.29
CA GLN A 169 10.69 -15.27 -4.32
C GLN A 169 11.71 -14.99 -3.21
N ASN A 170 11.79 -15.81 -2.17
CA ASN A 170 12.71 -15.54 -1.04
C ASN A 170 14.19 -15.64 -1.41
N GLU A 171 14.54 -16.30 -2.51
CA GLU A 171 15.94 -16.48 -2.94
C GLU A 171 16.53 -15.21 -3.59
N ASP A 172 15.69 -14.35 -4.18
CA ASP A 172 16.15 -13.12 -4.86
C ASP A 172 16.26 -11.90 -3.93
N SER A 173 15.73 -11.96 -2.71
CA SER A 173 15.69 -10.81 -1.79
C SER A 173 17.07 -10.26 -1.46
N ASP A 174 18.05 -11.12 -1.21
CA ASP A 174 19.42 -10.69 -0.87
C ASP A 174 20.11 -9.96 -2.02
N LYS A 175 19.89 -10.40 -3.26
CA LYS A 175 20.37 -9.73 -4.47
C LYS A 175 19.73 -8.36 -4.64
N ILE A 176 18.42 -8.26 -4.49
CA ILE A 176 17.67 -7.00 -4.60
C ILE A 176 18.14 -6.01 -3.52
N ILE A 177 18.36 -6.47 -2.28
CA ILE A 177 18.87 -5.64 -1.18
C ILE A 177 20.27 -5.10 -1.53
N GLN A 178 21.18 -5.94 -2.02
CA GLN A 178 22.53 -5.52 -2.41
C GLN A 178 22.51 -4.51 -3.56
N GLU A 179 21.66 -4.72 -4.55
CA GLU A 179 21.60 -3.87 -5.75
C GLU A 179 20.95 -2.51 -5.50
N ASN A 180 20.00 -2.41 -4.58
CA ASN A 180 19.16 -1.22 -4.44
C ASN A 180 19.28 -0.49 -3.08
N LEU A 181 19.72 -1.15 -2.01
CA LEU A 181 19.74 -0.58 -0.68
C LEU A 181 21.14 -0.40 -0.08
N LEU A 182 22.17 -1.06 -0.61
CA LEU A 182 23.53 -1.03 -0.07
C LEU A 182 24.54 -0.31 -0.98
N LYS A 183 24.10 0.35 -2.01
CA LYS A 183 24.89 1.29 -2.85
C LYS A 183 24.76 2.70 -2.29
#